data_219db5bd3819ac570e3edf0013be167a
#
_entry.id   219db5bd3819ac570e3edf0013be167a
#
_cell.length_a   1.000
_cell.length_b   1.000
_cell.length_c   1.000
_cell.angle_alpha   90.00
_cell.angle_beta   90.00
_cell.angle_gamma   90.00
#
_symmetry.space_group_name_H-M   'P 1'
#
loop_
_entity.id
_entity.type
_entity.pdbx_description
1 polymer ?
#
loop_
_entity_poly.entity_id
_entity_poly.type
_entity_poly.pdbx_seq_one_letter_code
_entity_poly.pdbx_strand_id
1 'polypeptide(L)' 'MQIIVFALVVVLDADTGVEQVASHWSRLQHCLSDARLLSRREDNYRPIVAYCKPVEVDPAEVTVLGLEATDG' A
#
# COMPACT_ATOMS: atom_id res chain seq x y z
N MET A 1 6.37 19.65 -3.10
CA MET A 1 5.74 19.57 -1.81
C MET A 1 5.51 18.13 -1.42
N GLN A 2 5.82 17.78 -0.19
CA GLN A 2 5.67 16.40 0.21
C GLN A 2 4.55 16.23 1.20
N ILE A 3 3.88 15.10 1.14
CA ILE A 3 2.78 14.81 2.04
C ILE A 3 2.98 13.40 2.60
N ILE A 4 2.31 13.13 3.70
CA ILE A 4 2.35 11.81 4.30
C ILE A 4 1.20 10.99 3.74
N VAL A 5 1.53 9.84 3.22
CA VAL A 5 0.52 8.91 2.70
C VAL A 5 0.83 7.53 3.25
N PHE A 6 0.03 6.56 2.91
CA PHE A 6 0.20 5.20 3.42
C PHE A 6 0.58 4.28 2.26
N ALA A 7 1.74 3.68 2.38
CA ALA A 7 2.23 2.76 1.36
C ALA A 7 1.73 1.36 1.69
N LEU A 8 1.14 0.72 0.70
CA LEU A 8 0.73 -0.67 0.84
C LEU A 8 1.93 -1.52 0.44
N VAL A 9 2.49 -2.22 1.41
CA VAL A 9 3.69 -3.00 1.21
C VAL A 9 3.35 -4.47 1.22
N VAL A 10 3.83 -5.19 0.23
CA VAL A 10 3.60 -6.63 0.13
C VAL A 10 4.94 -7.33 0.38
N VAL A 11 4.93 -8.28 1.31
CA VAL A 11 6.13 -9.03 1.63
C VAL A 11 6.24 -10.18 0.65
N LEU A 12 7.27 -10.16 -0.17
CA LEU A 12 7.45 -11.19 -1.19
C LEU A 12 8.19 -12.39 -0.63
N ASP A 13 9.11 -12.16 0.29
CA ASP A 13 9.86 -13.26 0.87
C ASP A 13 10.18 -12.90 2.31
N ALA A 14 9.53 -13.58 3.23
CA ALA A 14 9.69 -13.26 4.64
C ALA A 14 11.08 -13.64 5.16
N ASP A 15 11.69 -14.65 4.58
CA ASP A 15 13.00 -15.08 5.05
C ASP A 15 14.08 -14.09 4.74
N THR A 16 14.03 -13.47 3.60
CA THR A 16 15.05 -12.50 3.20
C THR A 16 14.61 -11.07 3.42
N GLY A 17 13.33 -10.86 3.77
CA GLY A 17 12.83 -9.53 3.98
C GLY A 17 12.55 -8.76 2.70
N VAL A 18 12.41 -9.43 1.59
CA VAL A 18 12.15 -8.75 0.32
C VAL A 18 10.71 -8.27 0.31
N GLU A 19 10.53 -6.98 0.09
CA GLU A 19 9.22 -6.36 0.07
C GLU A 19 9.07 -5.49 -1.14
N GLN A 20 7.84 -5.21 -1.50
CA GLN A 20 7.57 -4.35 -2.63
C GLN A 20 6.38 -3.46 -2.30
N VAL A 21 6.47 -2.20 -2.67
CA VAL A 21 5.36 -1.28 -2.47
C VAL A 21 4.41 -1.46 -3.63
N ALA A 22 3.18 -1.83 -3.31
CA ALA A 22 2.18 -2.07 -4.34
C ALA A 22 1.43 -0.80 -4.72
N SER A 23 1.16 0.06 -3.76
CA SER A 23 0.42 1.27 -4.05
C SER A 23 0.59 2.26 -2.91
N HIS A 24 0.13 3.48 -3.14
CA HIS A 24 0.14 4.53 -2.12
C HIS A 24 -1.29 5.03 -1.96
N TRP A 25 -1.71 5.24 -0.73
CA TRP A 25 -3.08 5.66 -0.43
C TRP A 25 -3.08 6.88 0.45
N SER A 26 -4.01 7.79 0.19
CA SER A 26 -4.09 9.00 1.01
C SER A 26 -4.73 8.71 2.36
N ARG A 27 -5.49 7.63 2.48
CA ARG A 27 -6.17 7.31 3.73
C ARG A 27 -5.81 5.92 4.20
N LEU A 28 -5.54 5.82 5.50
CA LEU A 28 -5.16 4.55 6.07
C LEU A 28 -6.25 3.49 5.91
N GLN A 29 -7.50 3.88 6.06
CA GLN A 29 -8.59 2.91 5.95
C GLN A 29 -8.61 2.23 4.60
N HIS A 30 -8.36 2.98 3.54
CA HIS A 30 -8.38 2.41 2.22
C HIS A 30 -7.18 1.49 2.00
N CYS A 31 -6.04 1.87 2.54
CA CYS A 31 -4.86 1.02 2.46
C CYS A 31 -5.10 -0.30 3.19
N LEU A 32 -5.69 -0.24 4.38
CA LEU A 32 -5.96 -1.44 5.15
C LEU A 32 -6.97 -2.35 4.47
N SER A 33 -7.98 -1.75 3.83
CA SER A 33 -8.95 -2.55 3.09
C SER A 33 -8.30 -3.31 1.96
N ASP A 34 -7.41 -2.65 1.24
CA ASP A 34 -6.74 -3.30 0.13
C ASP A 34 -5.79 -4.38 0.65
N ALA A 35 -5.13 -4.13 1.76
CA ALA A 35 -4.25 -5.12 2.35
C ALA A 35 -5.02 -6.37 2.73
N ARG A 36 -6.22 -6.21 3.26
CA ARG A 36 -7.05 -7.36 3.60
C ARG A 36 -7.47 -8.14 2.38
N LEU A 37 -7.80 -7.44 1.30
CA LEU A 37 -8.17 -8.11 0.08
C LEU A 37 -7.01 -8.92 -0.48
N LEU A 38 -5.82 -8.39 -0.41
CA LEU A 38 -4.65 -9.12 -0.87
C LEU A 38 -4.40 -10.34 0.00
N SER A 39 -4.56 -10.20 1.30
CA SER A 39 -4.34 -11.32 2.20
C SER A 39 -5.34 -12.44 1.98
N ARG A 40 -6.53 -12.10 1.48
CA ARG A 40 -7.51 -13.14 1.21
C ARG A 40 -7.29 -13.86 -0.09
N ARG A 41 -6.48 -13.30 -0.96
CA ARG A 41 -6.24 -13.94 -2.22
C ARG A 41 -5.21 -14.98 -2.07
N GLU A 42 -5.47 -16.04 -1.37
CA GLU A 42 -4.50 -17.01 -1.27
C GLU A 42 -4.76 -18.06 -2.18
N ASP A 43 -4.48 -17.91 -3.38
CA ASP A 43 -4.61 -18.94 -4.34
C ASP A 43 -3.54 -19.91 -4.19
N ASN A 44 -2.54 -19.64 -3.38
CA ASN A 44 -1.44 -20.48 -3.30
C ASN A 44 -1.27 -21.05 -1.96
N TYR A 45 -0.26 -21.81 -1.76
CA TYR A 45 0.03 -22.38 -0.50
C TYR A 45 0.53 -21.34 0.46
N ARG A 46 0.96 -20.19 -0.02
CA ARG A 46 1.52 -19.19 0.85
C ARG A 46 0.59 -18.02 0.98
N PRO A 47 0.26 -17.63 2.19
CA PRO A 47 -0.57 -16.46 2.37
C PRO A 47 0.23 -15.23 1.98
N ILE A 48 -0.45 -14.26 1.44
CA ILE A 48 0.16 -12.99 1.08
C ILE A 48 0.14 -12.11 2.33
N VAL A 49 1.30 -11.60 2.69
CA VAL A 49 1.39 -10.70 3.83
C VAL A 49 1.51 -9.28 3.30
N ALA A 50 0.61 -8.44 3.71
CA ALA A 50 0.61 -7.05 3.28
C ALA A 50 0.33 -6.16 4.47
N TYR A 51 0.94 -4.98 4.48
CA TYR A 51 0.71 -4.04 5.55
C TYR A 51 0.85 -2.63 5.03
N CYS A 52 0.40 -1.67 5.83
CA CYS A 52 0.44 -0.27 5.46
C CYS A 52 1.42 0.45 6.36
N LYS A 53 2.21 1.36 5.80
CA LYS A 53 3.09 2.17 6.62
C LYS A 53 3.08 3.60 6.12
N PRO A 54 3.24 4.58 7.01
CA PRO A 54 3.27 5.98 6.59
C PRO A 54 4.58 6.29 5.91
N VAL A 55 4.51 7.01 4.80
CA VAL A 55 5.68 7.43 4.06
C VAL A 55 5.47 8.84 3.57
N GLU A 56 6.54 9.55 3.34
CA GLU A 56 6.46 10.90 2.84
C GLU A 56 6.79 10.88 1.35
N VAL A 57 5.89 11.40 0.54
CA VAL A 57 6.07 11.38 -0.90
C VAL A 57 5.63 12.70 -1.51
N ASP A 58 6.07 12.94 -2.73
CA ASP A 58 5.64 14.10 -3.50
C ASP A 58 4.54 13.60 -4.44
N PRO A 59 3.30 14.08 -4.29
CA PRO A 59 2.20 13.58 -5.12
C PRO A 59 2.37 13.90 -6.59
N ALA A 60 3.28 14.79 -6.93
CA ALA A 60 3.57 15.05 -8.33
C ALA A 60 4.44 13.95 -8.94
N GLU A 61 5.13 13.19 -8.11
CA GLU A 61 6.00 12.15 -8.60
C GLU A 61 5.46 10.74 -8.35
N VAL A 62 4.54 10.60 -7.42
CA VAL A 62 4.03 9.29 -7.03
C VAL A 62 2.50 9.33 -7.14
N THR A 63 1.94 8.31 -7.74
CA THR A 63 0.48 8.21 -7.82
C THR A 63 -0.07 7.83 -6.47
N VAL A 64 -0.94 8.66 -5.92
CA VAL A 64 -1.55 8.40 -4.63
C VAL A 64 -3.04 8.19 -4.83
N LEU A 65 -3.52 7.02 -4.45
CA LEU A 65 -4.92 6.68 -4.63
C LEU A 65 -5.76 7.35 -3.57
N GLY A 66 -6.92 7.80 -3.96
CA GLY A 66 -7.82 8.47 -3.03
C GLY A 66 -7.51 9.94 -2.81
N LEU A 67 -6.43 10.42 -3.43
CA LEU A 67 -6.04 11.80 -3.21
C LEU A 67 -6.92 12.77 -3.92
N GLU A 68 -7.53 12.38 -4.94
CA GLU A 68 -8.17 13.19 -5.79
C GLU A 68 -9.23 13.83 -5.33
N ALA A 69 -9.57 13.38 -4.46
CA ALA A 69 -10.55 13.98 -4.04
C ALA A 69 -10.68 15.27 -4.49
N THR A 70 -10.13 15.45 -5.04
CA THR A 70 -10.23 16.49 -5.41
C THR A 70 -11.01 16.89 -6.21
N ASP A 71 -11.22 16.84 -6.59
CA ASP A 71 -11.81 17.29 -7.28
C ASP A 71 -12.65 17.27 -7.25
N GLY A 72 -12.55 17.14 -7.01
CA GLY A 72 -13.52 17.21 -6.90
C GLY A 72 -14.10 17.63 -7.35
#